data_7cdae44b5436d519961507a5f52f499e
#
_entry.id   7cdae44b5436d519961507a5f52f499e
#
_cell.length_a   1.000
_cell.length_b   1.000
_cell.length_c   1.000
_cell.angle_alpha   90.00
_cell.angle_beta   90.00
_cell.angle_gamma   90.00
#
_symmetry.space_group_name_H-M   'P 1'
#
loop_
_entity.id
_entity.type
_entity.pdbx_description
1 polymer ?
#
loop_
_entity_poly.entity_id
_entity_poly.type
_entity_poly.pdbx_seq_one_letter_code
_entity_poly.pdbx_strand_id
1 'polypeptide(L)'
;MENRIVVMGGRPLNGAVRIPAAKNSVLPLLAASMLCGDVRLRAVPRLSDVAASLALLRGAGCAARWEGEDMLVSGAPQNSSLPGQTAEQMRASILFCAPLLAKLGRAETNLPGGCNIGARPIDLHLAGLRQMGAVEWEAGPGRLVLTAPSGLHGAEITLRFPSVGATETLVLAAACARGTTVLRGAAREPEIADLAAFLNRCSAHIQGAGSSTLCIEGRRNLSGCVFSPLPDRIFAS
;
A
#
# COMPACT_ATOMS: atom_id res chain seq x y z
N MET A 1 -26.35 8.88 21.17
CA MET A 1 -26.38 10.33 20.82
C MET A 1 -25.90 10.42 19.37
N GLU A 2 -26.73 10.92 18.46
CA GLU A 2 -26.29 11.19 17.10
C GLU A 2 -25.27 12.34 17.13
N ASN A 3 -24.07 12.12 16.62
CA ASN A 3 -23.07 13.17 16.46
C ASN A 3 -23.55 14.11 15.34
N ARG A 4 -23.93 15.33 15.71
CA ARG A 4 -24.46 16.33 14.80
C ARG A 4 -23.47 17.48 14.66
N ILE A 5 -23.06 17.78 13.42
CA ILE A 5 -22.29 18.98 13.11
C ILE A 5 -23.25 20.06 12.60
N VAL A 6 -23.21 21.23 13.21
CA VAL A 6 -23.97 22.39 12.78
C VAL A 6 -22.99 23.45 12.26
N VAL A 7 -23.14 23.83 11.00
CA VAL A 7 -22.30 24.85 10.36
C VAL A 7 -23.15 26.12 10.16
N MET A 8 -22.70 27.23 10.76
CA MET A 8 -23.26 28.53 10.55
C MET A 8 -22.35 29.30 9.60
N GLY A 9 -22.78 29.46 8.36
CA GLY A 9 -22.06 30.19 7.31
C GLY A 9 -22.18 31.70 7.39
N GLY A 10 -21.76 32.41 6.33
CA GLY A 10 -21.94 33.85 6.15
C GLY A 10 -20.80 34.74 6.68
N ARG A 11 -19.72 34.18 7.16
CA ARG A 11 -18.49 34.91 7.52
C ARG A 11 -17.31 34.40 6.66
N PRO A 12 -16.50 35.31 6.06
CA PRO A 12 -15.29 34.92 5.37
C PRO A 12 -14.30 34.30 6.37
N LEU A 13 -13.75 33.15 5.99
CA LEU A 13 -12.67 32.51 6.76
C LEU A 13 -11.35 33.18 6.38
N ASN A 14 -10.52 33.48 7.40
CA ASN A 14 -9.19 34.05 7.20
C ASN A 14 -8.22 33.38 8.17
N GLY A 15 -7.15 32.79 7.62
CA GLY A 15 -6.17 32.06 8.43
C GLY A 15 -5.30 31.13 7.60
N ALA A 16 -4.36 30.45 8.27
CA ALA A 16 -3.51 29.43 7.69
C ALA A 16 -3.82 28.06 8.31
N VAL A 17 -3.95 27.04 7.50
CA VAL A 17 -4.19 25.66 7.92
C VAL A 17 -3.04 24.79 7.43
N ARG A 18 -2.47 23.97 8.32
CA ARG A 18 -1.51 22.94 7.92
C ARG A 18 -2.27 21.72 7.42
N ILE A 19 -2.04 21.34 6.17
CA ILE A 19 -2.63 20.15 5.58
C ILE A 19 -1.87 18.92 6.11
N PRO A 20 -2.58 17.93 6.71
CA PRO A 20 -1.96 16.70 7.18
C PRO A 20 -1.49 15.83 5.99
N ALA A 21 -0.68 14.80 6.27
CA ALA A 21 -0.30 13.83 5.26
C ALA A 21 -1.54 13.07 4.73
N ALA A 22 -1.52 12.79 3.42
CA ALA A 22 -2.61 12.11 2.74
C ALA A 22 -2.77 10.67 3.22
N LYS A 23 -3.98 10.28 3.63
CA LYS A 23 -4.31 8.88 3.95
C LYS A 23 -3.90 7.94 2.82
N ASN A 24 -4.26 8.30 1.58
CA ASN A 24 -4.01 7.47 0.39
C ASN A 24 -2.50 7.37 0.02
N SER A 25 -1.67 8.29 0.50
CA SER A 25 -0.22 8.15 0.43
C SER A 25 0.32 7.28 1.57
N VAL A 26 -0.11 7.52 2.79
CA VAL A 26 0.40 6.84 3.99
C VAL A 26 0.15 5.33 3.97
N LEU A 27 -1.03 4.86 3.53
CA LEU A 27 -1.35 3.43 3.57
C LEU A 27 -0.44 2.57 2.68
N PRO A 28 -0.18 2.90 1.39
CA PRO A 28 0.78 2.16 0.59
C PRO A 28 2.22 2.29 1.10
N LEU A 29 2.62 3.42 1.71
CA LEU A 29 3.94 3.57 2.32
C LEU A 29 4.13 2.65 3.54
N LEU A 30 3.09 2.46 4.36
CA LEU A 30 3.12 1.51 5.47
C LEU A 30 3.25 0.07 4.95
N ALA A 31 2.52 -0.31 3.91
CA ALA A 31 2.69 -1.62 3.29
C ALA A 31 4.10 -1.78 2.69
N ALA A 32 4.62 -0.75 2.00
CA ALA A 32 5.96 -0.73 1.42
C ALA A 32 7.07 -0.87 2.46
N SER A 33 6.84 -0.37 3.69
CA SER A 33 7.81 -0.49 4.79
C SER A 33 8.16 -1.94 5.13
N MET A 34 7.30 -2.91 4.84
CA MET A 34 7.59 -4.35 5.00
C MET A 34 8.68 -4.86 4.05
N LEU A 35 8.94 -4.16 2.95
CA LEU A 35 9.97 -4.50 1.96
C LEU A 35 11.34 -3.96 2.35
N CYS A 36 11.36 -2.90 3.18
CA CYS A 36 12.51 -2.07 3.46
C CYS A 36 13.18 -2.44 4.80
N GLY A 37 14.33 -1.83 5.08
CA GLY A 37 14.92 -1.79 6.42
C GLY A 37 14.12 -0.87 7.36
N ASP A 38 14.80 -0.25 8.31
CA ASP A 38 14.14 0.65 9.26
C ASP A 38 13.61 1.90 8.56
N VAL A 39 12.31 2.15 8.72
CA VAL A 39 11.59 3.27 8.08
C VAL A 39 11.03 4.20 9.14
N ARG A 40 11.22 5.51 8.91
CA ARG A 40 10.53 6.57 9.64
C ARG A 40 9.66 7.37 8.68
N LEU A 41 8.35 7.29 8.82
CA LEU A 41 7.39 8.16 8.13
C LEU A 41 7.05 9.33 9.04
N ARG A 42 7.27 10.56 8.54
CA ARG A 42 7.06 11.79 9.32
C ARG A 42 5.61 12.27 9.27
N ALA A 43 5.15 12.84 10.38
CA ALA A 43 3.85 13.52 10.50
C ALA A 43 2.68 12.69 9.96
N VAL A 44 2.60 11.42 10.33
CA VAL A 44 1.55 10.51 9.91
C VAL A 44 0.23 10.86 10.64
N PRO A 45 -0.90 10.99 9.95
CA PRO A 45 -2.17 11.32 10.60
C PRO A 45 -2.71 10.15 11.42
N ARG A 46 -3.33 10.44 12.57
CA ARG A 46 -3.95 9.44 13.44
C ARG A 46 -5.35 9.09 12.96
N LEU A 47 -5.43 8.22 11.96
CA LEU A 47 -6.66 7.74 11.35
C LEU A 47 -6.92 6.27 11.71
N SER A 48 -8.18 5.85 11.66
CA SER A 48 -8.58 4.44 11.87
C SER A 48 -7.86 3.48 10.92
N ASP A 49 -7.75 3.84 9.63
CA ASP A 49 -7.07 3.02 8.63
C ASP A 49 -5.55 2.89 8.91
N VAL A 50 -4.93 3.95 9.46
CA VAL A 50 -3.53 3.88 9.90
C VAL A 50 -3.39 2.97 11.11
N ALA A 51 -4.31 3.03 12.08
CA ALA A 51 -4.30 2.13 13.23
C ALA A 51 -4.50 0.66 12.79
N ALA A 52 -5.40 0.41 11.83
CA ALA A 52 -5.58 -0.91 11.23
C ALA A 52 -4.30 -1.39 10.51
N SER A 53 -3.64 -0.51 9.74
CA SER A 53 -2.35 -0.81 9.09
C SER A 53 -1.27 -1.21 10.09
N LEU A 54 -1.20 -0.55 11.26
CA LEU A 54 -0.27 -0.94 12.31
C LEU A 54 -0.57 -2.34 12.86
N ALA A 55 -1.85 -2.68 13.00
CA ALA A 55 -2.23 -4.03 13.43
C ALA A 55 -1.84 -5.08 12.38
N LEU A 56 -1.99 -4.78 11.07
CA LEU A 56 -1.53 -5.66 9.99
C LEU A 56 0.00 -5.82 9.99
N LEU A 57 0.76 -4.74 10.14
CA LEU A 57 2.23 -4.78 10.22
C LEU A 57 2.71 -5.64 11.39
N ARG A 58 2.13 -5.43 12.58
CA ARG A 58 2.47 -6.21 13.77
C ARG A 58 2.04 -7.67 13.62
N GLY A 59 0.87 -7.93 13.06
CA GLY A 59 0.40 -9.28 12.74
C GLY A 59 1.33 -10.01 11.76
N ALA A 60 1.90 -9.31 10.80
CA ALA A 60 2.93 -9.82 9.90
C ALA A 60 4.31 -10.03 10.56
N GLY A 61 4.50 -9.58 11.81
CA GLY A 61 5.75 -9.74 12.56
C GLY A 61 6.70 -8.55 12.47
N CYS A 62 6.29 -7.44 11.85
CA CYS A 62 7.07 -6.20 11.86
C CYS A 62 6.85 -5.43 13.17
N ALA A 63 7.90 -4.76 13.66
CA ALA A 63 7.74 -3.79 14.74
C ALA A 63 7.24 -2.47 14.17
N ALA A 64 6.09 -2.00 14.64
CA ALA A 64 5.50 -0.73 14.22
C ALA A 64 5.04 0.06 15.44
N ARG A 65 5.51 1.31 15.59
CA ARG A 65 5.18 2.16 16.73
C ARG A 65 5.15 3.64 16.36
N TRP A 66 4.40 4.38 17.14
CA TRP A 66 4.45 5.83 17.13
C TRP A 66 5.64 6.38 17.89
N GLU A 67 6.24 7.44 17.39
CA GLU A 67 7.19 8.27 18.08
C GLU A 67 6.81 9.75 17.83
N GLY A 68 6.05 10.30 18.77
CA GLY A 68 5.38 11.60 18.57
C GLY A 68 4.35 11.54 17.44
N GLU A 69 4.55 12.33 16.39
CA GLU A 69 3.74 12.34 15.17
C GLU A 69 4.30 11.40 14.07
N ASP A 70 5.49 10.84 14.30
CA ASP A 70 6.13 9.96 13.32
C ASP A 70 5.74 8.51 13.55
N MET A 71 5.75 7.73 12.48
CA MET A 71 5.58 6.29 12.49
C MET A 71 6.91 5.61 12.19
N LEU A 72 7.34 4.73 13.10
CA LEU A 72 8.52 3.89 12.92
C LEU A 72 8.07 2.46 12.60
N VAL A 73 8.63 1.92 11.53
CA VAL A 73 8.45 0.51 11.13
C VAL A 73 9.83 -0.11 10.98
N SER A 74 10.03 -1.28 11.59
CA SER A 74 11.29 -2.01 11.51
C SER A 74 11.08 -3.52 11.50
N GLY A 75 12.08 -4.25 11.05
CA GLY A 75 12.04 -5.69 10.90
C GLY A 75 11.30 -6.15 9.63
N ALA A 76 11.67 -7.32 9.16
CA ALA A 76 11.00 -7.96 8.02
C ALA A 76 9.77 -8.76 8.48
N PRO A 77 8.79 -8.98 7.60
CA PRO A 77 7.65 -9.84 7.90
C PRO A 77 8.12 -11.27 8.16
N GLN A 78 7.48 -11.93 9.13
CA GLN A 78 7.75 -13.31 9.54
C GLN A 78 6.50 -14.19 9.43
N ASN A 79 5.31 -13.58 9.45
CA ASN A 79 4.03 -14.25 9.34
C ASN A 79 3.38 -13.92 8.00
N SER A 80 3.01 -14.95 7.25
CA SER A 80 2.33 -14.79 5.96
C SER A 80 0.82 -14.59 6.07
N SER A 81 0.23 -14.77 7.25
CA SER A 81 -1.20 -14.60 7.50
C SER A 81 -1.47 -13.26 8.21
N LEU A 82 -2.31 -12.44 7.60
CA LEU A 82 -2.75 -11.17 8.17
C LEU A 82 -3.93 -11.39 9.15
N PRO A 83 -4.08 -10.56 10.20
CA PRO A 83 -5.23 -10.60 11.10
C PRO A 83 -6.55 -10.38 10.34
N GLY A 84 -7.37 -11.44 10.23
CA GLY A 84 -8.55 -11.48 9.34
C GLY A 84 -9.56 -10.38 9.63
N GLN A 85 -9.96 -10.18 10.89
CA GLN A 85 -10.92 -9.12 11.27
C GLN A 85 -10.42 -7.72 10.88
N THR A 86 -9.13 -7.44 11.06
CA THR A 86 -8.54 -6.15 10.66
C THR A 86 -8.50 -6.00 9.14
N ALA A 87 -8.19 -7.08 8.42
CA ALA A 87 -8.14 -7.08 6.96
C ALA A 87 -9.53 -6.83 6.34
N GLU A 88 -10.60 -7.40 6.92
CA GLU A 88 -11.98 -7.16 6.50
C GLU A 88 -12.43 -5.71 6.69
N GLN A 89 -11.96 -5.04 7.73
CA GLN A 89 -12.34 -3.67 8.05
C GLN A 89 -11.67 -2.63 7.15
N MET A 90 -10.58 -2.99 6.49
CA MET A 90 -9.78 -2.07 5.69
C MET A 90 -9.60 -2.57 4.27
N ARG A 91 -10.14 -1.81 3.30
CA ARG A 91 -9.99 -2.17 1.88
C ARG A 91 -8.53 -2.23 1.43
N ALA A 92 -7.69 -1.33 1.94
CA ALA A 92 -6.27 -1.28 1.61
C ALA A 92 -5.47 -2.49 2.16
N SER A 93 -6.10 -3.42 2.88
CA SER A 93 -5.45 -4.63 3.40
C SER A 93 -4.81 -5.46 2.28
N ILE A 94 -5.39 -5.45 1.07
CA ILE A 94 -4.82 -6.16 -0.10
C ILE A 94 -3.40 -5.70 -0.44
N LEU A 95 -3.04 -4.44 -0.16
CA LEU A 95 -1.70 -3.91 -0.41
C LEU A 95 -0.64 -4.66 0.39
N PHE A 96 -0.99 -5.15 1.59
CA PHE A 96 -0.06 -5.88 2.46
C PHE A 96 0.26 -7.29 1.96
N CYS A 97 -0.57 -7.84 1.06
CA CYS A 97 -0.31 -9.15 0.46
C CYS A 97 0.90 -9.11 -0.49
N ALA A 98 1.12 -8.02 -1.21
CA ALA A 98 2.23 -7.91 -2.16
C ALA A 98 3.61 -7.99 -1.48
N PRO A 99 3.91 -7.25 -0.39
CA PRO A 99 5.13 -7.41 0.37
C PRO A 99 5.31 -8.81 0.97
N LEU A 100 4.23 -9.43 1.49
CA LEU A 100 4.30 -10.80 2.02
C LEU A 100 4.67 -11.81 0.94
N LEU A 101 4.05 -11.73 -0.24
CA LEU A 101 4.42 -12.56 -1.39
C LEU A 101 5.87 -12.36 -1.80
N ALA A 102 6.34 -11.11 -1.87
CA ALA A 102 7.70 -10.80 -2.28
C ALA A 102 8.75 -11.29 -1.28
N LYS A 103 8.47 -11.24 0.02
CA LYS A 103 9.41 -11.61 1.09
C LYS A 103 9.30 -13.07 1.53
N LEU A 104 8.08 -13.61 1.62
CA LEU A 104 7.81 -14.93 2.20
C LEU A 104 7.33 -15.95 1.15
N GLY A 105 7.05 -15.54 -0.08
CA GLY A 105 6.45 -16.39 -1.11
C GLY A 105 5.00 -16.81 -0.82
N ARG A 106 4.40 -16.28 0.22
CA ARG A 106 3.01 -16.57 0.62
C ARG A 106 2.39 -15.35 1.29
N ALA A 107 1.11 -15.12 1.00
CA ALA A 107 0.26 -14.16 1.71
C ALA A 107 -1.12 -14.77 1.92
N GLU A 108 -1.69 -14.58 3.10
CA GLU A 108 -3.01 -15.05 3.47
C GLU A 108 -3.78 -13.93 4.15
N THR A 109 -5.00 -13.67 3.69
CA THR A 109 -5.85 -12.62 4.21
C THR A 109 -7.33 -12.97 4.02
N ASN A 110 -8.19 -12.34 4.78
CA ASN A 110 -9.61 -12.31 4.43
C ASN A 110 -9.81 -11.31 3.28
N LEU A 111 -10.81 -11.59 2.41
CA LEU A 111 -11.14 -10.66 1.33
C LEU A 111 -11.46 -9.28 1.92
N PRO A 112 -10.88 -8.22 1.36
CA PRO A 112 -11.07 -6.89 1.89
C PRO A 112 -12.55 -6.49 1.85
N GLY A 113 -13.09 -6.18 3.01
CA GLY A 113 -14.44 -5.66 3.18
C GLY A 113 -14.50 -4.13 3.12
N GLY A 114 -15.58 -3.58 3.63
CA GLY A 114 -15.61 -2.24 4.19
C GLY A 114 -15.57 -1.07 3.22
N CYS A 115 -16.46 -1.00 2.22
CA CYS A 115 -16.84 0.30 1.68
C CYS A 115 -18.27 0.27 1.14
N ASN A 116 -19.15 1.10 1.71
CA ASN A 116 -20.54 1.26 1.26
C ASN A 116 -20.69 1.98 -0.10
N ILE A 117 -19.58 2.31 -0.76
CA ILE A 117 -19.55 3.09 -2.02
C ILE A 117 -19.65 2.18 -3.27
N GLY A 118 -19.82 0.86 -3.12
CA GLY A 118 -20.01 -0.09 -4.21
C GLY A 118 -18.93 -1.17 -4.34
N ALA A 119 -19.21 -2.17 -5.19
CA ALA A 119 -18.29 -3.26 -5.47
C ALA A 119 -17.01 -2.73 -6.13
N ARG A 120 -15.89 -3.01 -5.52
CA ARG A 120 -14.57 -2.69 -6.06
C ARG A 120 -13.75 -3.97 -6.09
N PRO A 121 -13.85 -4.75 -7.15
CA PRO A 121 -13.19 -6.04 -7.27
C PRO A 121 -11.67 -5.91 -7.19
N ILE A 122 -11.00 -6.95 -6.69
CA ILE A 122 -9.53 -7.05 -6.65
C ILE A 122 -8.96 -7.79 -7.85
N ASP A 123 -9.77 -7.99 -8.89
CA ASP A 123 -9.43 -8.76 -10.08
C ASP A 123 -8.20 -8.25 -10.82
N LEU A 124 -8.00 -6.92 -10.89
CA LEU A 124 -6.80 -6.32 -11.49
C LEU A 124 -5.54 -6.59 -10.67
N HIS A 125 -5.65 -6.57 -9.34
CA HIS A 125 -4.56 -6.92 -8.45
C HIS A 125 -4.12 -8.37 -8.70
N LEU A 126 -5.08 -9.30 -8.67
CA LEU A 126 -4.82 -10.73 -8.85
C LEU A 126 -4.32 -11.04 -10.26
N ALA A 127 -4.93 -10.44 -11.30
CA ALA A 127 -4.50 -10.64 -12.68
C ALA A 127 -3.04 -10.22 -12.91
N GLY A 128 -2.61 -9.10 -12.34
CA GLY A 128 -1.23 -8.66 -12.42
C GLY A 128 -0.28 -9.54 -11.62
N LEU A 129 -0.65 -9.91 -10.40
CA LEU A 129 0.15 -10.81 -9.57
C LEU A 129 0.32 -12.19 -10.20
N ARG A 130 -0.70 -12.74 -10.86
CA ARG A 130 -0.60 -13.99 -11.63
C ARG A 130 0.45 -13.89 -12.75
N GLN A 131 0.46 -12.78 -13.49
CA GLN A 131 1.48 -12.55 -14.52
C GLN A 131 2.90 -12.48 -13.95
N MET A 132 3.05 -12.13 -12.66
CA MET A 132 4.31 -12.14 -11.94
C MET A 132 4.63 -13.50 -11.29
N GLY A 133 3.84 -14.54 -11.54
CA GLY A 133 4.07 -15.90 -11.04
C GLY A 133 3.36 -16.23 -9.72
N ALA A 134 2.43 -15.39 -9.27
CA ALA A 134 1.60 -15.74 -8.13
C ALA A 134 0.48 -16.71 -8.53
N VAL A 135 0.16 -17.61 -7.61
CA VAL A 135 -0.97 -18.55 -7.69
C VAL A 135 -1.93 -18.22 -6.56
N GLU A 136 -3.21 -18.11 -6.87
CA GLU A 136 -4.24 -17.86 -5.87
C GLU A 136 -5.04 -19.12 -5.54
N TRP A 137 -5.52 -19.18 -4.31
CA TRP A 137 -6.40 -20.22 -3.80
C TRP A 137 -7.48 -19.57 -2.94
N GLU A 138 -8.68 -20.05 -3.07
CA GLU A 138 -9.73 -19.74 -2.12
C GLU A 138 -9.71 -20.80 -1.00
N ALA A 139 -9.23 -20.42 0.18
CA ALA A 139 -9.11 -21.33 1.32
C ALA A 139 -10.40 -21.41 2.16
N GLY A 140 -11.54 -21.23 1.54
CA GLY A 140 -12.85 -21.16 2.16
C GLY A 140 -13.54 -19.80 1.95
N PRO A 141 -14.81 -19.65 2.32
CA PRO A 141 -15.58 -18.44 2.07
C PRO A 141 -14.89 -17.18 2.62
N GLY A 142 -14.60 -16.23 1.74
CA GLY A 142 -14.01 -14.94 2.09
C GLY A 142 -12.52 -14.96 2.46
N ARG A 143 -11.80 -16.08 2.27
CA ARG A 143 -10.37 -16.20 2.59
C ARG A 143 -9.52 -16.40 1.34
N LEU A 144 -8.63 -15.46 1.11
CA LEU A 144 -7.70 -15.44 -0.02
C LEU A 144 -6.31 -15.94 0.44
N VAL A 145 -5.76 -16.90 -0.28
CA VAL A 145 -4.37 -17.33 -0.14
C VAL A 145 -3.66 -17.11 -1.47
N LEU A 146 -2.55 -16.40 -1.43
CA LEU A 146 -1.65 -16.19 -2.56
C LEU A 146 -0.32 -16.87 -2.28
N THR A 147 0.24 -17.55 -3.28
CA THR A 147 1.57 -18.16 -3.18
C THR A 147 2.40 -17.79 -4.40
N ALA A 148 3.72 -17.75 -4.22
CA ALA A 148 4.69 -17.57 -5.31
C ALA A 148 5.78 -18.65 -5.17
N PRO A 149 5.52 -19.90 -5.58
CA PRO A 149 6.42 -21.04 -5.30
C PRO A 149 7.83 -20.86 -5.85
N SER A 150 7.95 -20.18 -6.98
CA SER A 150 9.24 -19.85 -7.60
C SER A 150 9.72 -18.42 -7.29
N GLY A 151 9.04 -17.72 -6.36
CA GLY A 151 9.20 -16.29 -6.14
C GLY A 151 8.56 -15.44 -7.25
N LEU A 152 8.32 -14.16 -6.96
CA LEU A 152 7.81 -13.23 -7.97
C LEU A 152 8.89 -12.88 -8.98
N HIS A 153 8.49 -12.72 -10.25
CA HIS A 153 9.35 -12.30 -11.35
C HIS A 153 8.76 -11.13 -12.13
N GLY A 154 9.62 -10.40 -12.83
CA GLY A 154 9.23 -9.29 -13.70
C GLY A 154 8.32 -9.76 -14.84
N ALA A 155 7.41 -8.87 -15.26
CA ALA A 155 6.45 -9.15 -16.30
C ALA A 155 6.07 -7.85 -17.07
N GLU A 156 5.56 -8.00 -18.29
CA GLU A 156 4.87 -6.91 -18.97
C GLU A 156 3.37 -6.99 -18.68
N ILE A 157 2.87 -6.02 -17.91
CA ILE A 157 1.50 -6.00 -17.42
C ILE A 157 0.78 -4.79 -18.00
N THR A 158 -0.42 -4.99 -18.58
CA THR A 158 -1.27 -3.89 -19.03
C THR A 158 -2.58 -3.90 -18.23
N LEU A 159 -2.82 -2.83 -17.48
CA LEU A 159 -4.10 -2.63 -16.79
C LEU A 159 -5.14 -2.15 -17.80
N ARG A 160 -6.33 -2.76 -17.79
CA ARG A 160 -7.44 -2.39 -18.67
C ARG A 160 -8.02 -0.98 -18.37
N PHE A 161 -7.79 -0.48 -17.17
CA PHE A 161 -8.05 0.91 -16.78
C PHE A 161 -7.09 1.31 -15.62
N PRO A 162 -6.82 2.61 -15.39
CA PRO A 162 -5.90 3.07 -14.38
C PRO A 162 -6.51 2.91 -12.97
N SER A 163 -6.25 1.76 -12.34
CA SER A 163 -6.63 1.47 -10.97
C SER A 163 -5.50 1.85 -10.01
N VAL A 164 -5.75 2.77 -9.07
CA VAL A 164 -4.77 3.17 -8.04
C VAL A 164 -4.31 1.97 -7.23
N GLY A 165 -5.25 1.24 -6.60
CA GLY A 165 -4.90 0.12 -5.73
C GLY A 165 -4.17 -1.01 -6.46
N ALA A 166 -4.57 -1.34 -7.72
CA ALA A 166 -3.86 -2.34 -8.50
C ALA A 166 -2.45 -1.87 -8.87
N THR A 167 -2.29 -0.59 -9.25
CA THR A 167 -0.97 -0.01 -9.51
C THR A 167 -0.07 -0.09 -8.28
N GLU A 168 -0.56 0.32 -7.10
CA GLU A 168 0.17 0.23 -5.83
C GLU A 168 0.60 -1.21 -5.52
N THR A 169 -0.35 -2.17 -5.60
CA THR A 169 -0.06 -3.59 -5.34
C THR A 169 1.03 -4.12 -6.26
N LEU A 170 0.96 -3.81 -7.57
CA LEU A 170 1.93 -4.30 -8.54
C LEU A 170 3.29 -3.62 -8.41
N VAL A 171 3.33 -2.34 -8.06
CA VAL A 171 4.58 -1.63 -7.71
C VAL A 171 5.24 -2.28 -6.49
N LEU A 172 4.48 -2.55 -5.43
CA LEU A 172 4.99 -3.22 -4.23
C LEU A 172 5.54 -4.62 -4.54
N ALA A 173 4.80 -5.41 -5.32
CA ALA A 173 5.24 -6.75 -5.74
C ALA A 173 6.50 -6.70 -6.59
N ALA A 174 6.54 -5.80 -7.58
CA ALA A 174 7.63 -5.66 -8.54
C ALA A 174 8.92 -5.13 -7.90
N ALA A 175 8.81 -4.28 -6.87
CA ALA A 175 9.98 -3.69 -6.20
C ALA A 175 10.99 -4.72 -5.68
N CYS A 176 10.54 -5.94 -5.33
CA CYS A 176 11.40 -7.04 -4.88
C CYS A 176 11.34 -8.28 -5.77
N ALA A 177 10.65 -8.26 -6.91
CA ALA A 177 10.58 -9.36 -7.87
C ALA A 177 11.94 -9.55 -8.59
N ARG A 178 12.15 -10.73 -9.20
CA ARG A 178 13.34 -10.97 -10.02
C ARG A 178 13.15 -10.39 -11.43
N GLY A 179 14.06 -9.56 -11.89
CA GLY A 179 14.01 -8.95 -13.23
C GLY A 179 13.22 -7.65 -13.26
N THR A 180 12.75 -7.27 -14.43
CA THR A 180 12.10 -5.98 -14.68
C THR A 180 10.61 -6.17 -14.96
N THR A 181 9.79 -5.33 -14.34
CA THR A 181 8.35 -5.23 -14.62
C THR A 181 8.07 -3.94 -15.37
N VAL A 182 7.33 -4.06 -16.49
CA VAL A 182 6.77 -2.91 -17.21
C VAL A 182 5.27 -2.91 -16.99
N LEU A 183 4.78 -1.90 -16.29
CA LEU A 183 3.35 -1.72 -15.98
C LEU A 183 2.77 -0.62 -16.85
N ARG A 184 1.90 -0.98 -17.80
CA ARG A 184 1.18 -0.07 -18.69
C ARG A 184 -0.25 0.18 -18.21
N GLY A 185 -0.81 1.34 -18.50
CA GLY A 185 -2.13 1.73 -18.01
C GLY A 185 -2.14 2.01 -16.50
N ALA A 186 -0.99 2.30 -15.93
CA ALA A 186 -0.85 2.63 -14.52
C ALA A 186 -1.61 3.90 -14.15
N ALA A 187 -2.08 3.97 -12.92
CA ALA A 187 -2.63 5.18 -12.32
C ALA A 187 -1.55 6.26 -12.21
N ARG A 188 -1.95 7.53 -12.34
CA ARG A 188 -1.03 8.68 -12.41
C ARG A 188 -1.20 9.65 -11.23
N GLU A 189 -2.01 9.27 -10.26
CA GLU A 189 -2.27 10.05 -9.06
C GLU A 189 -0.97 10.36 -8.32
N PRO A 190 -0.86 11.53 -7.66
CA PRO A 190 0.34 11.92 -6.93
C PRO A 190 0.79 10.89 -5.89
N GLU A 191 -0.13 10.11 -5.34
CA GLU A 191 0.13 9.07 -4.35
C GLU A 191 0.95 7.91 -4.94
N ILE A 192 0.80 7.63 -6.25
CA ILE A 192 1.66 6.65 -6.98
C ILE A 192 3.09 7.19 -7.11
N ALA A 193 3.22 8.48 -7.44
CA ALA A 193 4.54 9.12 -7.52
C ALA A 193 5.22 9.15 -6.15
N ASP A 194 4.46 9.37 -5.07
CA ASP A 194 4.94 9.37 -3.70
C ASP A 194 5.45 7.97 -3.28
N LEU A 195 4.69 6.91 -3.58
CA LEU A 195 5.10 5.52 -3.36
C LEU A 195 6.39 5.18 -4.11
N ALA A 196 6.50 5.58 -5.39
CA ALA A 196 7.71 5.36 -6.17
C ALA A 196 8.91 6.14 -5.61
N ALA A 197 8.71 7.40 -5.19
CA ALA A 197 9.74 8.23 -4.57
C ALA A 197 10.22 7.61 -3.24
N PHE A 198 9.31 7.12 -2.41
CA PHE A 198 9.63 6.42 -1.16
C PHE A 198 10.47 5.15 -1.44
N LEU A 199 10.01 4.29 -2.34
CA LEU A 199 10.72 3.05 -2.67
C LEU A 199 12.10 3.34 -3.28
N ASN A 200 12.21 4.34 -4.16
CA ASN A 200 13.49 4.79 -4.70
C ASN A 200 14.42 5.35 -3.62
N ARG A 201 13.87 6.03 -2.61
CA ARG A 201 14.63 6.45 -1.42
C ARG A 201 15.15 5.25 -0.62
N CYS A 202 14.44 4.13 -0.67
CA CYS A 202 14.84 2.86 -0.09
C CYS A 202 15.73 2.01 -1.04
N SER A 203 16.32 2.61 -2.06
CA SER A 203 17.21 1.97 -3.05
C SER A 203 16.50 1.04 -4.06
N ALA A 204 15.20 1.17 -4.27
CA ALA A 204 14.52 0.59 -5.41
C ALA A 204 14.90 1.35 -6.71
N HIS A 205 14.49 0.81 -7.85
CA HIS A 205 14.69 1.45 -9.16
C HIS A 205 13.36 1.49 -9.92
N ILE A 206 12.62 2.57 -9.75
CA ILE A 206 11.30 2.79 -10.35
C ILE A 206 11.34 4.05 -11.18
N GLN A 207 10.98 3.95 -12.46
CA GLN A 207 10.91 5.05 -13.42
C GLN A 207 9.50 5.19 -13.97
N GLY A 208 9.18 6.38 -14.49
CA GLY A 208 7.90 6.67 -15.14
C GLY A 208 6.75 7.00 -14.18
N ALA A 209 7.02 7.17 -12.87
CA ALA A 209 5.99 7.58 -11.91
C ALA A 209 5.32 8.90 -12.32
N GLY A 210 3.98 8.96 -12.22
CA GLY A 210 3.17 10.08 -12.74
C GLY A 210 2.80 9.95 -14.22
N SER A 211 3.35 8.97 -14.95
CA SER A 211 2.92 8.61 -16.31
C SER A 211 2.07 7.34 -16.31
N SER A 212 1.53 6.97 -17.48
CA SER A 212 0.75 5.74 -17.65
C SER A 212 1.61 4.48 -17.78
N THR A 213 2.94 4.60 -17.73
CA THR A 213 3.85 3.46 -17.84
C THR A 213 4.94 3.56 -16.77
N LEU A 214 5.04 2.54 -15.93
CA LEU A 214 6.08 2.38 -14.94
C LEU A 214 7.05 1.29 -15.39
N CYS A 215 8.34 1.53 -15.20
CA CYS A 215 9.39 0.53 -15.34
C CYS A 215 10.01 0.30 -13.96
N ILE A 216 9.95 -0.93 -13.46
CA ILE A 216 10.37 -1.30 -12.12
C ILE A 216 11.41 -2.41 -12.22
N GLU A 217 12.64 -2.10 -11.86
CA GLU A 217 13.70 -3.09 -11.71
C GLU A 217 13.69 -3.64 -10.29
N GLY A 218 13.35 -4.91 -10.13
CA GLY A 218 13.22 -5.52 -8.81
C GLY A 218 14.55 -5.72 -8.10
N ARG A 219 14.58 -5.45 -6.80
CA ARG A 219 15.77 -5.56 -5.95
C ARG A 219 15.45 -6.36 -4.70
N ARG A 220 16.23 -7.40 -4.44
CA ARG A 220 15.99 -8.32 -3.31
C ARG A 220 16.00 -7.63 -1.95
N ASN A 221 16.86 -6.65 -1.75
CA ASN A 221 17.03 -5.93 -0.49
C ASN A 221 16.86 -4.44 -0.73
N LEU A 222 15.93 -3.85 0.01
CA LEU A 222 15.73 -2.41 0.06
C LEU A 222 16.22 -1.88 1.39
N SER A 223 16.85 -0.71 1.39
CA SER A 223 17.35 -0.03 2.59
C SER A 223 16.20 0.63 3.36
N GLY A 224 16.44 1.00 4.60
CA GLY A 224 15.56 1.89 5.35
C GLY A 224 15.70 3.34 4.92
N CYS A 225 14.71 4.15 5.28
CA CYS A 225 14.77 5.60 5.03
C CYS A 225 13.92 6.42 6.01
N VAL A 226 14.15 7.73 5.97
CA VAL A 226 13.24 8.73 6.55
C VAL A 226 12.50 9.41 5.41
N PHE A 227 11.16 9.44 5.49
CA PHE A 227 10.31 9.95 4.43
C PHE A 227 9.14 10.76 4.98
N SER A 228 8.75 11.81 4.25
CA SER A 228 7.58 12.63 4.57
C SER A 228 6.53 12.38 3.50
N PRO A 229 5.38 11.76 3.83
CA PRO A 229 4.30 11.55 2.87
C PRO A 229 3.76 12.87 2.34
N LEU A 230 3.17 12.85 1.14
CA LEU A 230 2.51 14.03 0.54
C LEU A 230 1.36 14.56 1.42
N PRO A 231 1.15 15.88 1.44
CA PRO A 231 -0.04 16.47 2.07
C PRO A 231 -1.32 16.04 1.33
N ASP A 232 -2.42 15.96 2.08
CA ASP A 232 -3.71 15.48 1.57
C ASP A 232 -4.37 16.54 0.68
N ARG A 233 -4.32 16.34 -0.64
CA ARG A 233 -4.96 17.22 -1.63
C ARG A 233 -6.50 17.21 -1.54
N ILE A 234 -7.09 16.12 -1.04
CA ILE A 234 -8.54 15.99 -0.86
C ILE A 234 -8.98 16.80 0.35
N PHE A 235 -8.18 16.81 1.41
CA PHE A 235 -8.42 17.66 2.58
C PHE A 235 -8.22 19.15 2.27
N ALA A 236 -7.35 19.47 1.30
CA ALA A 236 -7.05 20.86 0.91
C ALA A 236 -8.08 21.47 -0.06
N SER A 237 -8.98 20.67 -0.65
CA SER A 237 -10.04 21.11 -1.57
C SER A 237 -11.36 21.32 -0.82
#